data_f2b541a04716fdb2cc65645abeca7023
#
_entry.id   f2b541a04716fdb2cc65645abeca7023
#
_cell.length_a   1.000
_cell.length_b   1.000
_cell.length_c   1.000
_cell.angle_alpha   90.00
_cell.angle_beta   90.00
_cell.angle_gamma   90.00
#
_symmetry.space_group_name_H-M   'P 1'
#
loop_
_entity.id
_entity.type
_entity.pdbx_description
1 polymer ?
#
loop_
_entity_poly.entity_id
_entity_poly.type
_entity_poly.pdbx_seq_one_letter_code
_entity_poly.pdbx_strand_id
1 'polypeptide(L)'
;MRNSIRVGVLVGSTALLGSLAHADQWSDQFPHIKNTGDIAGECSYDSMSKKDYSGQKLTINTHAVPVMGEPTALHAEQFSALTGAEVNVIHTPAGDLYSKAMVPFQAGQAPYDIVFGFSNFIRDWKQYLQPVPAKYVNMAQMQDVTQSHIDVNSWDGEMIQFPIDGDRHYLKYRKDVIDNPEYQAKYKAETGNELRIPQTWKEYAEMAAFFNGWDWDNDGELEYGSAEVMKKDDLMFAAFFSRSVAYSKNPRVKGGFFFDLETMEPLINGPGFVEALTDWVEATKYVPPGGINFGLGDEINSFGGGQTLFSFSWDDAFVKAMEDDSPIKNKVGAAPLPGATRVWNRDSGAWEQEYNQAPYIVWGWTAAVAKKSKNHDMAFDYLCFFANDANHQADIG
;
A
#
# COMPACT_ATOMS: atom_id res chain seq x y z
N MET A 1 66.23 42.70 -5.75
CA MET A 1 66.39 41.24 -5.85
C MET A 1 65.61 40.59 -4.74
N ARG A 2 64.42 40.10 -5.07
CA ARG A 2 63.60 39.15 -4.24
C ARG A 2 62.84 38.28 -5.18
N ASN A 3 63.31 37.04 -5.31
CA ASN A 3 62.62 35.99 -6.04
C ASN A 3 61.42 35.48 -5.18
N SER A 4 60.25 35.52 -5.71
CA SER A 4 59.05 34.84 -5.16
C SER A 4 58.72 33.62 -6.02
N ILE A 5 58.93 32.46 -5.43
CA ILE A 5 58.52 31.16 -5.97
C ILE A 5 57.00 31.02 -5.78
N ARG A 6 56.25 30.88 -6.86
CA ARG A 6 54.84 30.46 -6.81
C ARG A 6 54.77 28.93 -6.87
N VAL A 7 54.34 28.35 -5.79
CA VAL A 7 53.93 26.93 -5.74
C VAL A 7 52.51 26.82 -6.25
N GLY A 8 52.34 26.20 -7.40
CA GLY A 8 51.02 25.84 -7.91
C GLY A 8 50.50 24.55 -7.26
N VAL A 9 49.36 24.63 -6.57
CA VAL A 9 48.64 23.45 -6.06
C VAL A 9 47.76 22.95 -7.19
N LEU A 10 48.10 21.83 -7.79
CA LEU A 10 47.17 21.04 -8.61
C LEU A 10 46.28 20.28 -7.65
N VAL A 11 44.99 20.69 -7.57
CA VAL A 11 43.95 19.89 -6.95
C VAL A 11 43.43 18.97 -8.05
N GLY A 12 43.75 17.69 -7.94
CA GLY A 12 43.25 16.66 -8.84
C GLY A 12 41.77 16.41 -8.61
N SER A 13 40.94 16.76 -9.59
CA SER A 13 39.51 16.38 -9.68
C SER A 13 39.41 15.07 -10.47
N THR A 14 39.49 13.94 -9.78
CA THR A 14 39.34 12.62 -10.41
C THR A 14 38.48 11.64 -9.62
N ALA A 15 37.40 12.13 -8.99
CA ALA A 15 36.51 11.24 -8.24
C ALA A 15 35.01 11.30 -8.64
N LEU A 16 34.66 11.99 -9.71
CA LEU A 16 33.25 12.17 -10.12
C LEU A 16 32.86 11.58 -11.49
N LEU A 17 33.78 10.96 -12.20
CA LEU A 17 33.48 10.42 -13.54
C LEU A 17 33.14 8.93 -13.57
N GLY A 18 33.33 8.21 -12.45
CA GLY A 18 33.05 6.76 -12.40
C GLY A 18 31.60 6.39 -12.17
N SER A 19 30.83 7.23 -11.46
CA SER A 19 29.43 6.90 -11.13
C SER A 19 28.44 7.18 -12.26
N LEU A 20 28.69 8.21 -13.07
CA LEU A 20 27.81 8.54 -14.20
C LEU A 20 27.86 7.50 -15.35
N ALA A 21 29.00 6.86 -15.55
CA ALA A 21 29.14 5.86 -16.61
C ALA A 21 28.39 4.55 -16.32
N HIS A 22 28.19 4.20 -15.02
CA HIS A 22 27.43 3.01 -14.64
C HIS A 22 25.91 3.24 -14.75
N ALA A 23 25.45 4.43 -14.41
CA ALA A 23 24.05 4.80 -14.57
C ALA A 23 23.58 4.67 -16.03
N ASP A 24 24.40 5.17 -16.96
CA ASP A 24 24.07 5.13 -18.39
C ASP A 24 23.99 3.68 -18.93
N GLN A 25 24.85 2.79 -18.45
CA GLN A 25 24.84 1.38 -18.88
C GLN A 25 23.51 0.68 -18.54
N TRP A 26 23.01 0.82 -17.33
CA TRP A 26 21.78 0.16 -16.93
C TRP A 26 20.55 0.83 -17.49
N SER A 27 20.54 2.15 -17.62
CA SER A 27 19.47 2.91 -18.28
C SER A 27 19.32 2.57 -19.77
N ASP A 28 20.42 2.26 -20.47
CA ASP A 28 20.38 1.81 -21.86
C ASP A 28 19.79 0.38 -21.98
N GLN A 29 20.15 -0.51 -21.04
CA GLN A 29 19.64 -1.89 -21.02
C GLN A 29 18.22 -1.99 -20.50
N PHE A 30 17.87 -1.14 -19.52
CA PHE A 30 16.56 -1.12 -18.85
C PHE A 30 15.99 0.31 -18.90
N PRO A 31 15.38 0.73 -20.00
CA PRO A 31 15.04 2.14 -20.26
C PRO A 31 13.97 2.74 -19.34
N HIS A 32 13.26 1.94 -18.56
CA HIS A 32 12.33 2.43 -17.53
C HIS A 32 13.02 2.88 -16.23
N ILE A 33 14.32 2.55 -16.04
CA ILE A 33 15.11 3.03 -14.90
C ILE A 33 15.60 4.44 -15.23
N LYS A 34 14.88 5.44 -14.76
CA LYS A 34 15.20 6.85 -15.01
C LYS A 34 16.08 7.48 -13.94
N ASN A 35 15.99 6.99 -12.72
CA ASN A 35 16.73 7.49 -11.57
C ASN A 35 17.41 6.31 -10.87
N THR A 36 18.68 6.26 -10.97
CA THR A 36 19.53 5.23 -10.39
C THR A 36 19.90 5.63 -8.97
N GLY A 37 18.96 5.63 -8.04
CA GLY A 37 19.21 5.96 -6.64
C GLY A 37 20.28 5.08 -6.02
N ASP A 38 20.08 3.76 -5.98
CA ASP A 38 21.06 2.79 -5.48
C ASP A 38 21.77 2.04 -6.61
N ILE A 39 22.83 2.61 -7.15
CA ILE A 39 23.68 1.95 -8.14
C ILE A 39 24.77 1.10 -7.47
N ALA A 40 25.08 1.31 -6.19
CA ALA A 40 26.24 0.78 -5.51
C ALA A 40 25.94 -0.21 -4.37
N GLY A 41 24.70 -0.47 -4.02
CA GLY A 41 24.31 -1.35 -2.92
C GLY A 41 24.38 -2.84 -3.25
N GLU A 42 24.23 -3.69 -2.24
CA GLU A 42 24.22 -5.16 -2.39
C GLU A 42 23.04 -5.65 -3.27
N CYS A 43 21.95 -4.89 -3.29
CA CYS A 43 20.75 -5.17 -4.07
C CYS A 43 20.77 -4.53 -5.46
N SER A 44 21.84 -3.84 -5.83
CA SER A 44 21.98 -3.08 -7.08
C SER A 44 22.10 -3.97 -8.31
N TYR A 45 21.85 -3.38 -9.47
CA TYR A 45 22.10 -4.01 -10.77
C TYR A 45 23.54 -4.49 -10.93
N ASP A 46 24.50 -3.67 -10.48
CA ASP A 46 25.92 -4.03 -10.48
C ASP A 46 26.22 -5.25 -9.61
N SER A 47 25.58 -5.37 -8.47
CA SER A 47 25.77 -6.48 -7.56
C SER A 47 25.17 -7.76 -8.13
N MET A 48 23.95 -7.66 -8.69
CA MET A 48 23.25 -8.80 -9.29
C MET A 48 23.95 -9.28 -10.57
N SER A 49 24.52 -8.39 -11.39
CA SER A 49 25.27 -8.78 -12.60
C SER A 49 26.52 -9.64 -12.33
N LYS A 50 26.98 -9.69 -11.09
CA LYS A 50 28.12 -10.53 -10.63
C LYS A 50 27.68 -11.91 -10.14
N LYS A 51 26.37 -12.13 -10.02
CA LYS A 51 25.80 -13.44 -9.62
C LYS A 51 25.64 -14.31 -10.86
N ASP A 52 25.81 -15.60 -10.69
CA ASP A 52 25.56 -16.60 -11.75
C ASP A 52 24.57 -17.63 -11.22
N TYR A 53 23.34 -17.54 -11.70
CA TYR A 53 22.26 -18.48 -11.44
C TYR A 53 21.85 -19.24 -12.70
N SER A 54 22.73 -19.32 -13.70
CA SER A 54 22.48 -20.03 -14.96
C SER A 54 22.04 -21.46 -14.71
N GLY A 55 20.91 -21.86 -15.35
CA GLY A 55 20.32 -23.19 -15.19
C GLY A 55 19.53 -23.41 -13.90
N GLN A 56 19.43 -22.40 -13.02
CA GLN A 56 18.57 -22.45 -11.85
C GLN A 56 17.21 -21.81 -12.14
N LYS A 57 16.17 -22.32 -11.48
CA LYS A 57 14.79 -21.83 -11.64
C LYS A 57 14.27 -21.26 -10.33
N LEU A 58 13.64 -20.11 -10.41
CA LEU A 58 12.92 -19.45 -9.32
C LEU A 58 11.45 -19.36 -9.69
N THR A 59 10.55 -19.82 -8.84
CA THR A 59 9.11 -19.70 -9.04
C THR A 59 8.51 -18.78 -7.99
N ILE A 60 7.84 -17.72 -8.45
CA ILE A 60 7.23 -16.69 -7.62
C ILE A 60 5.72 -16.74 -7.77
N ASN A 61 4.98 -16.77 -6.68
CA ASN A 61 3.52 -16.59 -6.67
C ASN A 61 3.20 -15.20 -6.14
N THR A 62 2.74 -14.32 -7.02
CA THR A 62 2.41 -12.92 -6.72
C THR A 62 0.94 -12.60 -6.94
N HIS A 63 0.52 -11.43 -6.56
CA HIS A 63 -0.83 -10.93 -6.77
C HIS A 63 -1.09 -10.58 -8.25
N ALA A 64 -2.33 -10.80 -8.70
CA ALA A 64 -2.73 -10.52 -10.09
C ALA A 64 -3.09 -9.05 -10.36
N VAL A 65 -3.13 -8.19 -9.33
CA VAL A 65 -3.34 -6.75 -9.51
C VAL A 65 -2.13 -6.12 -10.19
N PRO A 66 -2.33 -5.25 -11.20
CA PRO A 66 -1.23 -4.64 -11.95
C PRO A 66 -0.16 -4.00 -11.07
N VAL A 67 -0.54 -3.20 -10.09
CA VAL A 67 0.38 -2.49 -9.18
C VAL A 67 1.36 -3.40 -8.41
N MET A 68 1.09 -4.70 -8.31
CA MET A 68 1.98 -5.67 -7.68
C MET A 68 2.50 -6.71 -8.68
N GLY A 69 1.63 -7.18 -9.56
CA GLY A 69 1.96 -8.23 -10.52
C GLY A 69 2.91 -7.77 -11.61
N GLU A 70 2.71 -6.57 -12.15
CA GLU A 70 3.56 -6.02 -13.21
C GLU A 70 4.98 -5.71 -12.73
N PRO A 71 5.21 -5.00 -11.60
CA PRO A 71 6.55 -4.84 -11.04
C PRO A 71 7.23 -6.18 -10.75
N THR A 72 6.49 -7.16 -10.19
CA THR A 72 7.07 -8.49 -9.94
C THR A 72 7.57 -9.14 -11.23
N ALA A 73 6.79 -9.09 -12.30
CA ALA A 73 7.18 -9.68 -13.59
C ALA A 73 8.33 -8.92 -14.24
N LEU A 74 8.28 -7.59 -14.22
CA LEU A 74 9.31 -6.72 -14.77
C LEU A 74 10.68 -6.95 -14.11
N HIS A 75 10.70 -6.92 -12.77
CA HIS A 75 11.95 -7.14 -12.04
C HIS A 75 12.43 -8.59 -12.13
N ALA A 76 11.54 -9.57 -12.37
CA ALA A 76 11.93 -10.93 -12.68
C ALA A 76 12.67 -11.06 -14.02
N GLU A 77 12.21 -10.35 -15.06
CA GLU A 77 12.89 -10.30 -16.37
C GLU A 77 14.28 -9.66 -16.24
N GLN A 78 14.39 -8.55 -15.51
CA GLN A 78 15.66 -7.86 -15.26
C GLN A 78 16.62 -8.75 -14.46
N PHE A 79 16.16 -9.37 -13.40
CA PHE A 79 16.96 -10.28 -12.60
C PHE A 79 17.46 -11.47 -13.42
N SER A 80 16.60 -12.03 -14.28
CA SER A 80 16.96 -13.09 -15.21
C SER A 80 18.05 -12.63 -16.17
N ALA A 81 17.92 -11.42 -16.76
CA ALA A 81 18.89 -10.86 -17.67
C ALA A 81 20.27 -10.61 -17.02
N LEU A 82 20.28 -10.23 -15.75
CA LEU A 82 21.51 -9.95 -14.99
C LEU A 82 22.22 -11.21 -14.53
N THR A 83 21.46 -12.23 -14.10
CA THR A 83 22.00 -13.38 -13.34
C THR A 83 21.99 -14.69 -14.09
N GLY A 84 21.30 -14.76 -15.24
CA GLY A 84 21.09 -16.01 -15.98
C GLY A 84 20.07 -16.96 -15.37
N ALA A 85 19.36 -16.56 -14.30
CA ALA A 85 18.28 -17.32 -13.69
C ALA A 85 17.07 -17.46 -14.63
N GLU A 86 16.35 -18.59 -14.55
CA GLU A 86 15.00 -18.71 -15.12
C GLU A 86 13.97 -18.37 -14.05
N VAL A 87 13.35 -17.19 -14.14
CA VAL A 87 12.32 -16.75 -13.15
C VAL A 87 10.93 -16.91 -13.74
N ASN A 88 10.07 -17.67 -13.08
CA ASN A 88 8.69 -17.90 -13.45
C ASN A 88 7.75 -17.18 -12.46
N VAL A 89 6.96 -16.23 -12.94
CA VAL A 89 6.01 -15.45 -12.12
C VAL A 89 4.59 -15.96 -12.39
N ILE A 90 3.88 -16.30 -11.33
CA ILE A 90 2.50 -16.78 -11.35
C ILE A 90 1.63 -15.75 -10.68
N HIS A 91 0.67 -15.20 -11.43
CA HIS A 91 -0.28 -14.20 -10.95
C HIS A 91 -1.51 -14.90 -10.35
N THR A 92 -1.80 -14.62 -9.09
CA THR A 92 -2.90 -15.21 -8.33
C THR A 92 -3.83 -14.12 -7.79
N PRO A 93 -5.16 -14.23 -7.95
CA PRO A 93 -6.10 -13.30 -7.30
C PRO A 93 -5.90 -13.24 -5.78
N ALA A 94 -6.11 -12.06 -5.17
CA ALA A 94 -5.87 -11.81 -3.74
C ALA A 94 -6.53 -12.86 -2.82
N GLY A 95 -7.81 -13.16 -3.06
CA GLY A 95 -8.56 -14.13 -2.25
C GLY A 95 -8.04 -15.57 -2.32
N ASP A 96 -7.22 -15.89 -3.34
CA ASP A 96 -6.66 -17.23 -3.52
C ASP A 96 -5.22 -17.38 -3.01
N LEU A 97 -4.51 -16.26 -2.77
CA LEU A 97 -3.09 -16.28 -2.38
C LEU A 97 -2.83 -17.14 -1.15
N TYR A 98 -3.65 -16.99 -0.12
CA TYR A 98 -3.53 -17.78 1.11
C TYR A 98 -3.61 -19.27 0.84
N SER A 99 -4.68 -19.71 0.17
CA SER A 99 -4.94 -21.14 -0.08
C SER A 99 -3.94 -21.76 -1.05
N LYS A 100 -3.53 -21.00 -2.08
CA LYS A 100 -2.53 -21.45 -3.07
C LYS A 100 -1.16 -21.72 -2.46
N ALA A 101 -0.80 -21.02 -1.40
CA ALA A 101 0.42 -21.30 -0.65
C ALA A 101 0.19 -22.35 0.45
N MET A 102 -0.91 -22.21 1.23
CA MET A 102 -1.13 -23.02 2.44
C MET A 102 -1.38 -24.49 2.14
N VAL A 103 -2.16 -24.80 1.10
CA VAL A 103 -2.48 -26.21 0.75
C VAL A 103 -1.23 -27.02 0.40
N PRO A 104 -0.32 -26.56 -0.48
CA PRO A 104 0.93 -27.25 -0.72
C PRO A 104 1.84 -27.31 0.52
N PHE A 105 1.90 -26.23 1.32
CA PHE A 105 2.70 -26.21 2.54
C PHE A 105 2.27 -27.30 3.52
N GLN A 106 0.97 -27.45 3.75
CA GLN A 106 0.43 -28.53 4.60
C GLN A 106 0.72 -29.92 4.04
N ALA A 107 0.72 -30.06 2.71
CA ALA A 107 1.13 -31.30 2.05
C ALA A 107 2.65 -31.54 2.05
N GLY A 108 3.41 -30.64 2.68
CA GLY A 108 4.87 -30.73 2.76
C GLY A 108 5.58 -30.41 1.45
N GLN A 109 4.94 -29.66 0.57
CA GLN A 109 5.45 -29.22 -0.74
C GLN A 109 5.75 -27.72 -0.74
N ALA A 110 6.60 -27.28 -1.66
CA ALA A 110 6.86 -25.86 -1.94
C ALA A 110 6.93 -25.68 -3.47
N PRO A 111 5.77 -25.58 -4.15
CA PRO A 111 5.73 -25.34 -5.58
C PRO A 111 6.21 -23.95 -5.98
N TYR A 112 6.27 -23.05 -5.02
CA TYR A 112 6.78 -21.69 -5.15
C TYR A 112 8.01 -21.53 -4.25
N ASP A 113 9.04 -20.84 -4.75
CA ASP A 113 10.20 -20.44 -3.96
C ASP A 113 9.89 -19.19 -3.15
N ILE A 114 9.15 -18.25 -3.77
CA ILE A 114 8.67 -17.01 -3.15
C ILE A 114 7.14 -16.98 -3.21
N VAL A 115 6.52 -16.60 -2.12
CA VAL A 115 5.08 -16.37 -2.01
C VAL A 115 4.82 -14.94 -1.55
N PHE A 116 4.02 -14.21 -2.30
CA PHE A 116 3.49 -12.93 -1.88
C PHE A 116 2.21 -13.12 -1.07
N GLY A 117 1.94 -12.21 -0.17
CA GLY A 117 0.76 -12.25 0.66
C GLY A 117 0.66 -11.04 1.57
N PHE A 118 -0.18 -11.14 2.57
CA PHE A 118 -0.37 -10.10 3.57
C PHE A 118 0.39 -10.44 4.86
N SER A 119 0.75 -9.40 5.61
CA SER A 119 1.46 -9.57 6.89
C SER A 119 0.70 -10.46 7.90
N ASN A 120 -0.62 -10.42 7.90
CA ASN A 120 -1.45 -11.25 8.78
C ASN A 120 -1.38 -12.77 8.50
N PHE A 121 -0.86 -13.19 7.34
CA PHE A 121 -0.65 -14.62 7.05
C PHE A 121 0.51 -15.22 7.84
N ILE A 122 1.36 -14.40 8.42
CA ILE A 122 2.57 -14.83 9.16
C ILE A 122 2.25 -15.88 10.24
N ARG A 123 1.13 -15.73 10.94
CA ARG A 123 0.72 -16.65 12.01
C ARG A 123 0.66 -18.10 11.53
N ASP A 124 0.07 -18.32 10.37
CA ASP A 124 -0.15 -19.68 9.85
C ASP A 124 1.02 -20.14 8.97
N TRP A 125 1.66 -19.20 8.26
CA TRP A 125 2.72 -19.50 7.29
C TRP A 125 4.09 -19.66 7.90
N LYS A 126 4.43 -19.02 9.03
CA LYS A 126 5.79 -18.93 9.58
C LYS A 126 6.54 -20.27 9.67
N GLN A 127 5.84 -21.35 10.02
CA GLN A 127 6.45 -22.66 10.15
C GLN A 127 6.95 -23.24 8.82
N TYR A 128 6.41 -22.74 7.70
CA TYR A 128 6.73 -23.15 6.33
C TYR A 128 7.67 -22.18 5.63
N LEU A 129 8.01 -21.07 6.27
CA LEU A 129 8.82 -20.00 5.70
C LEU A 129 10.25 -20.04 6.25
N GLN A 130 11.17 -19.54 5.46
CA GLN A 130 12.56 -19.31 5.83
C GLN A 130 12.69 -17.91 6.42
N PRO A 131 13.20 -17.76 7.66
CA PRO A 131 13.50 -16.43 8.21
C PRO A 131 14.41 -15.63 7.29
N VAL A 132 14.18 -14.33 7.22
CA VAL A 132 15.00 -13.41 6.42
C VAL A 132 16.41 -13.37 7.00
N PRO A 133 17.47 -13.69 6.23
CA PRO A 133 18.83 -13.64 6.75
C PRO A 133 19.24 -12.24 7.21
N ALA A 134 20.02 -12.17 8.29
CA ALA A 134 20.42 -10.93 8.92
C ALA A 134 21.08 -9.91 7.97
N LYS A 135 21.78 -10.39 6.92
CA LYS A 135 22.38 -9.51 5.92
C LYS A 135 21.35 -8.65 5.18
N TYR A 136 20.14 -9.20 4.89
CA TYR A 136 19.06 -8.46 4.22
C TYR A 136 18.27 -7.60 5.21
N VAL A 137 18.09 -8.05 6.47
CA VAL A 137 17.46 -7.23 7.52
C VAL A 137 18.25 -5.95 7.80
N ASN A 138 19.59 -6.04 7.71
CA ASN A 138 20.49 -4.93 8.03
C ASN A 138 20.89 -4.09 6.80
N MET A 139 20.36 -4.36 5.62
CA MET A 139 20.67 -3.56 4.42
C MET A 139 20.07 -2.15 4.50
N ALA A 140 20.63 -1.22 3.68
CA ALA A 140 20.25 0.19 3.72
C ALA A 140 18.75 0.41 3.47
N GLN A 141 18.18 -0.28 2.49
CA GLN A 141 16.76 -0.18 2.13
C GLN A 141 15.81 -0.52 3.30
N MET A 142 16.22 -1.41 4.19
CA MET A 142 15.41 -1.73 5.38
C MET A 142 15.41 -0.63 6.44
N GLN A 143 16.34 0.33 6.38
CA GLN A 143 16.38 1.45 7.34
C GLN A 143 15.24 2.44 7.11
N ASP A 144 14.68 2.49 5.90
CA ASP A 144 13.57 3.37 5.55
C ASP A 144 12.19 2.73 5.83
N VAL A 145 12.17 1.42 6.12
CA VAL A 145 10.94 0.71 6.51
C VAL A 145 10.58 1.07 7.95
N THR A 146 9.33 1.50 8.17
CA THR A 146 8.87 1.87 9.50
C THR A 146 8.90 0.68 10.46
N GLN A 147 9.16 0.94 11.75
CA GLN A 147 9.22 -0.11 12.77
C GLN A 147 7.91 -0.92 12.83
N SER A 148 6.76 -0.30 12.60
CA SER A 148 5.48 -1.00 12.58
C SER A 148 5.38 -2.04 11.47
N HIS A 149 5.95 -1.78 10.28
CA HIS A 149 6.01 -2.77 9.21
C HIS A 149 7.03 -3.88 9.51
N ILE A 150 8.14 -3.55 10.15
CA ILE A 150 9.09 -4.56 10.64
C ILE A 150 8.41 -5.48 11.65
N ASP A 151 7.67 -4.92 12.61
CA ASP A 151 7.01 -5.67 13.67
C ASP A 151 5.94 -6.64 13.14
N VAL A 152 5.09 -6.21 12.20
CA VAL A 152 4.03 -7.07 11.64
C VAL A 152 4.57 -8.16 10.71
N ASN A 153 5.79 -8.00 10.21
CA ASN A 153 6.49 -8.99 9.37
C ASN A 153 7.47 -9.89 10.16
N SER A 154 7.49 -9.71 11.50
CA SER A 154 8.37 -10.45 12.40
C SER A 154 7.59 -11.37 13.34
N TRP A 155 8.21 -12.47 13.75
CA TRP A 155 7.66 -13.40 14.75
C TRP A 155 8.77 -13.86 15.68
N ASP A 156 8.52 -13.77 17.00
CA ASP A 156 9.49 -14.12 18.05
C ASP A 156 10.87 -13.43 17.88
N GLY A 157 10.86 -12.19 17.36
CA GLY A 157 12.07 -11.38 17.15
C GLY A 157 12.82 -11.68 15.84
N GLU A 158 12.34 -12.57 15.00
CA GLU A 158 12.88 -12.85 13.68
C GLU A 158 11.97 -12.29 12.58
N MET A 159 12.52 -11.62 11.58
CA MET A 159 11.78 -11.23 10.38
C MET A 159 11.51 -12.49 9.54
N ILE A 160 10.25 -12.78 9.30
CA ILE A 160 9.78 -13.97 8.57
C ILE A 160 9.32 -13.62 7.16
N GLN A 161 8.70 -12.45 7.01
CA GLN A 161 8.24 -11.93 5.74
C GLN A 161 9.03 -10.67 5.41
N PHE A 162 9.36 -10.51 4.13
CA PHE A 162 10.02 -9.33 3.61
C PHE A 162 8.96 -8.29 3.29
N PRO A 163 8.98 -7.09 3.88
CA PRO A 163 8.04 -6.03 3.54
C PRO A 163 8.29 -5.56 2.11
N ILE A 164 7.23 -5.49 1.30
CA ILE A 164 7.30 -5.07 -0.09
C ILE A 164 6.80 -3.65 -0.24
N ASP A 165 5.66 -3.34 0.37
CA ASP A 165 5.11 -2.00 0.40
C ASP A 165 4.48 -1.66 1.76
N GLY A 166 3.94 -0.46 1.88
CA GLY A 166 3.26 0.03 3.07
C GLY A 166 1.94 0.66 2.71
N ASP A 167 0.92 -0.15 2.61
CA ASP A 167 -0.44 0.28 2.29
C ASP A 167 -1.01 1.28 3.30
N ARG A 168 -1.70 2.28 2.80
CA ARG A 168 -2.43 3.26 3.61
C ARG A 168 -3.82 3.51 3.05
N HIS A 169 -4.77 3.68 3.94
CA HIS A 169 -6.08 4.16 3.55
C HIS A 169 -6.11 5.69 3.59
N TYR A 170 -6.55 6.28 2.48
CA TYR A 170 -6.78 7.71 2.33
C TYR A 170 -8.21 7.99 1.89
N LEU A 171 -8.69 9.17 2.26
CA LEU A 171 -9.84 9.77 1.59
C LEU A 171 -9.35 10.36 0.27
N LYS A 172 -9.85 9.82 -0.84
CA LYS A 172 -9.73 10.40 -2.17
C LYS A 172 -10.97 11.22 -2.47
N TYR A 173 -10.81 12.35 -3.13
CA TYR A 173 -11.94 13.25 -3.39
C TYR A 173 -11.77 14.01 -4.70
N ARG A 174 -12.90 14.42 -5.29
CA ARG A 174 -12.96 15.30 -6.46
C ARG A 174 -12.64 16.73 -6.02
N LYS A 175 -11.39 17.13 -6.21
CA LYS A 175 -10.91 18.46 -5.85
C LYS A 175 -11.64 19.56 -6.62
N ASP A 176 -11.88 19.34 -7.91
CA ASP A 176 -12.61 20.26 -8.78
C ASP A 176 -14.04 20.53 -8.30
N VAL A 177 -14.67 19.57 -7.62
CA VAL A 177 -16.01 19.72 -7.03
C VAL A 177 -15.95 20.42 -5.68
N ILE A 178 -15.06 19.99 -4.78
CA ILE A 178 -14.91 20.57 -3.45
C ILE A 178 -14.49 22.05 -3.53
N ASP A 179 -13.61 22.39 -4.47
CA ASP A 179 -13.09 23.76 -4.65
C ASP A 179 -14.00 24.64 -5.54
N ASN A 180 -15.11 24.10 -6.07
CA ASN A 180 -16.01 24.85 -6.94
C ASN A 180 -16.85 25.86 -6.16
N PRO A 181 -16.74 27.20 -6.43
CA PRO A 181 -17.46 28.22 -5.69
C PRO A 181 -19.00 28.12 -5.79
N GLU A 182 -19.51 27.60 -6.92
CA GLU A 182 -20.96 27.44 -7.10
C GLU A 182 -21.49 26.30 -6.20
N TYR A 183 -20.76 25.19 -6.12
CA TYR A 183 -21.12 24.09 -5.23
C TYR A 183 -20.93 24.46 -3.76
N GLN A 184 -19.90 25.22 -3.43
CA GLN A 184 -19.72 25.76 -2.07
C GLN A 184 -20.90 26.63 -1.65
N ALA A 185 -21.33 27.54 -2.54
CA ALA A 185 -22.48 28.39 -2.27
C ALA A 185 -23.79 27.62 -2.15
N LYS A 186 -24.03 26.65 -3.05
CA LYS A 186 -25.22 25.78 -3.05
C LYS A 186 -25.28 24.91 -1.78
N TYR A 187 -24.17 24.22 -1.47
CA TYR A 187 -24.07 23.39 -0.28
C TYR A 187 -24.34 24.18 1.01
N LYS A 188 -23.72 25.36 1.12
CA LYS A 188 -23.92 26.24 2.28
C LYS A 188 -25.35 26.74 2.40
N ALA A 189 -25.99 27.08 1.27
CA ALA A 189 -27.38 27.54 1.26
C ALA A 189 -28.36 26.47 1.68
N GLU A 190 -28.12 25.22 1.32
CA GLU A 190 -29.03 24.10 1.60
C GLU A 190 -28.78 23.45 2.97
N THR A 191 -27.52 23.37 3.39
CA THR A 191 -27.14 22.66 4.62
C THR A 191 -26.74 23.55 5.79
N GLY A 192 -26.39 24.81 5.52
CA GLY A 192 -25.81 25.73 6.48
C GLY A 192 -24.31 25.50 6.77
N ASN A 193 -23.72 24.43 6.22
CA ASN A 193 -22.34 24.03 6.44
C ASN A 193 -21.42 24.48 5.29
N GLU A 194 -20.12 24.50 5.53
CA GLU A 194 -19.12 24.78 4.49
C GLU A 194 -18.80 23.49 3.73
N LEU A 195 -18.76 23.56 2.37
CA LEU A 195 -18.23 22.49 1.54
C LEU A 195 -16.68 22.55 1.60
N ARG A 196 -16.08 21.53 2.17
CA ARG A 196 -14.63 21.40 2.36
C ARG A 196 -14.24 19.92 2.45
N ILE A 197 -12.96 19.64 2.55
CA ILE A 197 -12.51 18.28 2.86
C ILE A 197 -13.10 17.85 4.21
N PRO A 198 -13.88 16.74 4.27
CA PRO A 198 -14.54 16.31 5.50
C PRO A 198 -13.53 15.88 6.57
N GLN A 199 -13.70 16.39 7.77
CA GLN A 199 -12.86 16.03 8.91
C GLN A 199 -13.47 14.88 9.74
N THR A 200 -14.77 14.66 9.61
CA THR A 200 -15.47 13.60 10.34
C THR A 200 -16.29 12.73 9.40
N TRP A 201 -16.52 11.48 9.79
CA TRP A 201 -17.39 10.57 9.04
C TRP A 201 -18.81 11.12 8.89
N LYS A 202 -19.27 11.92 9.84
CA LYS A 202 -20.55 12.61 9.73
C LYS A 202 -20.53 13.67 8.60
N GLU A 203 -19.50 14.52 8.52
CA GLU A 203 -19.35 15.46 7.41
C GLU A 203 -19.22 14.75 6.07
N TYR A 204 -18.45 13.64 6.04
CA TYR A 204 -18.35 12.80 4.84
C TYR A 204 -19.72 12.32 4.37
N ALA A 205 -20.55 11.77 5.27
CA ALA A 205 -21.87 11.29 4.93
C ALA A 205 -22.82 12.40 4.50
N GLU A 206 -22.77 13.58 5.13
CA GLU A 206 -23.57 14.75 4.75
C GLU A 206 -23.22 15.25 3.35
N MET A 207 -21.94 15.32 3.00
CA MET A 207 -21.48 15.71 1.67
C MET A 207 -21.80 14.62 0.63
N ALA A 208 -21.58 13.34 0.97
CA ALA A 208 -21.94 12.24 0.12
C ALA A 208 -23.45 12.23 -0.21
N ALA A 209 -24.29 12.52 0.77
CA ALA A 209 -25.74 12.62 0.57
C ALA A 209 -26.12 13.78 -0.37
N PHE A 210 -25.47 14.94 -0.23
CA PHE A 210 -25.74 16.12 -1.04
C PHE A 210 -25.38 15.89 -2.52
N PHE A 211 -24.24 15.22 -2.78
CA PHE A 211 -23.76 14.97 -4.14
C PHE A 211 -24.22 13.63 -4.72
N ASN A 212 -25.25 13.02 -4.14
CA ASN A 212 -25.73 11.71 -4.56
C ASN A 212 -26.91 11.80 -5.54
N GLY A 213 -26.78 11.16 -6.70
CA GLY A 213 -27.89 10.91 -7.60
C GLY A 213 -28.29 12.10 -8.51
N TRP A 214 -27.36 12.95 -8.87
CA TRP A 214 -27.54 14.00 -9.86
C TRP A 214 -26.27 14.25 -10.67
N ASP A 215 -26.43 14.70 -11.93
CA ASP A 215 -25.35 15.03 -12.84
C ASP A 215 -24.72 16.36 -12.42
N TRP A 216 -23.65 16.30 -11.61
CA TRP A 216 -22.96 17.49 -11.12
C TRP A 216 -21.70 17.83 -11.91
N ASP A 217 -21.23 16.97 -12.82
CA ASP A 217 -20.11 17.32 -13.70
C ASP A 217 -20.51 17.56 -15.16
N ASN A 218 -21.82 17.47 -15.45
CA ASN A 218 -22.48 17.78 -16.71
C ASN A 218 -22.03 16.89 -17.87
N ASP A 219 -21.77 15.61 -17.61
CA ASP A 219 -21.44 14.63 -18.64
C ASP A 219 -22.67 13.86 -19.16
N GLY A 220 -23.82 14.03 -18.52
CA GLY A 220 -25.11 13.43 -18.90
C GLY A 220 -25.43 12.14 -18.13
N GLU A 221 -24.54 11.69 -17.25
CA GLU A 221 -24.76 10.57 -16.35
C GLU A 221 -25.06 11.07 -14.93
N LEU A 222 -25.37 10.16 -14.01
CA LEU A 222 -25.59 10.52 -12.60
C LEU A 222 -24.37 10.12 -11.78
N GLU A 223 -23.89 11.06 -10.97
CA GLU A 223 -22.83 10.79 -10.00
C GLU A 223 -23.40 10.48 -8.61
N TYR A 224 -22.53 9.94 -7.77
CA TYR A 224 -22.87 9.46 -6.44
C TYR A 224 -21.91 10.01 -5.38
N GLY A 225 -22.32 9.85 -4.12
CA GLY A 225 -21.56 10.40 -3.00
C GLY A 225 -20.21 9.72 -2.77
N SER A 226 -20.16 8.40 -2.88
CA SER A 226 -18.91 7.68 -2.60
C SER A 226 -18.81 6.32 -3.28
N ALA A 227 -17.58 5.85 -3.49
CA ALA A 227 -17.25 4.45 -3.77
C ALA A 227 -16.41 3.90 -2.61
N GLU A 228 -16.79 2.74 -2.10
CA GLU A 228 -16.11 2.07 -1.00
C GLU A 228 -16.03 0.55 -1.25
N VAL A 229 -15.01 -0.10 -0.67
CA VAL A 229 -14.89 -1.57 -0.73
C VAL A 229 -15.87 -2.18 0.26
N MET A 230 -17.05 -2.61 -0.23
CA MET A 230 -18.15 -3.13 0.58
C MET A 230 -18.47 -4.61 0.34
N LYS A 231 -17.92 -5.20 -0.72
CA LYS A 231 -18.11 -6.62 -1.04
C LYS A 231 -17.59 -7.51 0.09
N LYS A 232 -18.40 -8.47 0.48
CA LYS A 232 -18.04 -9.47 1.50
C LYS A 232 -16.90 -10.38 1.00
N ASP A 233 -15.68 -9.95 1.22
CA ASP A 233 -14.45 -10.65 0.91
C ASP A 233 -13.33 -10.27 1.91
N ASP A 234 -12.10 -10.61 1.60
CA ASP A 234 -10.95 -10.36 2.49
C ASP A 234 -10.61 -8.88 2.69
N LEU A 235 -11.07 -7.97 1.82
CA LEU A 235 -10.69 -6.55 1.84
C LEU A 235 -11.74 -5.66 2.51
N MET A 236 -13.02 -6.06 2.52
CA MET A 236 -14.11 -5.31 3.16
C MET A 236 -13.81 -5.02 4.64
N PHE A 237 -13.25 -5.98 5.35
CA PHE A 237 -12.96 -5.82 6.78
C PHE A 237 -11.94 -4.69 7.05
N ALA A 238 -10.95 -4.48 6.18
CA ALA A 238 -9.96 -3.43 6.33
C ALA A 238 -10.61 -2.03 6.21
N ALA A 239 -11.53 -1.83 5.26
CA ALA A 239 -12.32 -0.61 5.14
C ALA A 239 -13.14 -0.35 6.42
N PHE A 240 -13.85 -1.37 6.92
CA PHE A 240 -14.60 -1.27 8.17
C PHE A 240 -13.72 -0.95 9.38
N PHE A 241 -12.56 -1.60 9.49
CA PHE A 241 -11.65 -1.35 10.61
C PHE A 241 -11.08 0.06 10.59
N SER A 242 -10.67 0.57 9.44
CA SER A 242 -10.20 1.95 9.31
C SER A 242 -11.26 2.98 9.72
N ARG A 243 -12.53 2.74 9.39
CA ARG A 243 -13.65 3.56 9.87
C ARG A 243 -13.84 3.42 11.40
N SER A 244 -13.80 2.19 11.91
CA SER A 244 -14.10 1.90 13.32
C SER A 244 -13.06 2.43 14.30
N VAL A 245 -11.82 2.62 13.88
CA VAL A 245 -10.75 3.15 14.74
C VAL A 245 -11.09 4.54 15.29
N ALA A 246 -11.72 5.41 14.47
CA ALA A 246 -12.13 6.74 14.92
C ALA A 246 -13.07 6.74 16.14
N TYR A 247 -13.92 5.73 16.24
CA TYR A 247 -14.90 5.59 17.31
C TYR A 247 -14.46 4.71 18.47
N SER A 248 -13.57 3.73 18.20
CA SER A 248 -13.25 2.65 19.16
C SER A 248 -11.83 2.71 19.72
N LYS A 249 -10.86 3.32 19.00
CA LYS A 249 -9.48 3.40 19.44
C LYS A 249 -9.25 4.69 20.23
N ASN A 250 -9.64 4.68 21.51
CA ASN A 250 -9.34 5.78 22.42
C ASN A 250 -7.82 5.81 22.70
N PRO A 251 -7.11 6.94 22.45
CA PRO A 251 -5.67 7.02 22.62
C PRO A 251 -5.21 6.88 24.09
N ARG A 252 -6.11 7.07 25.05
CA ARG A 252 -5.83 6.91 26.48
C ARG A 252 -6.02 5.49 26.99
N VAL A 253 -6.78 4.66 26.24
CA VAL A 253 -7.05 3.28 26.63
C VAL A 253 -5.97 2.36 26.06
N LYS A 254 -5.28 1.66 26.93
CA LYS A 254 -4.22 0.69 26.54
C LYS A 254 -4.82 -0.68 26.24
N GLY A 255 -4.06 -1.49 25.51
CA GLY A 255 -4.39 -2.87 25.19
C GLY A 255 -4.93 -3.09 23.80
N GLY A 256 -5.49 -4.26 23.55
CA GLY A 256 -5.93 -4.70 22.25
C GLY A 256 -7.07 -3.87 21.65
N PHE A 257 -7.15 -3.88 20.33
CA PHE A 257 -8.22 -3.22 19.59
C PHE A 257 -9.37 -4.19 19.29
N PHE A 258 -9.05 -5.40 18.82
CA PHE A 258 -10.04 -6.42 18.47
C PHE A 258 -10.39 -7.35 19.61
N PHE A 259 -9.44 -7.58 20.51
CA PHE A 259 -9.58 -8.47 21.66
C PHE A 259 -8.97 -7.82 22.89
N ASP A 260 -9.51 -8.14 24.04
CA ASP A 260 -8.83 -7.96 25.31
C ASP A 260 -7.60 -8.90 25.35
N LEU A 261 -6.40 -8.37 25.63
CA LEU A 261 -5.17 -9.14 25.51
C LEU A 261 -4.95 -10.13 26.68
N GLU A 262 -5.66 -9.97 27.78
CA GLU A 262 -5.54 -10.86 28.94
C GLU A 262 -6.56 -11.99 28.89
N THR A 263 -7.81 -11.65 28.52
CA THR A 263 -8.93 -12.60 28.53
C THR A 263 -9.24 -13.18 27.13
N MET A 264 -8.74 -12.56 26.07
CA MET A 264 -9.08 -12.85 24.68
C MET A 264 -10.57 -12.62 24.35
N GLU A 265 -11.29 -11.87 25.19
CA GLU A 265 -12.67 -11.49 24.92
C GLU A 265 -12.73 -10.56 23.69
N PRO A 266 -13.62 -10.83 22.72
CA PRO A 266 -13.80 -9.95 21.56
C PRO A 266 -14.34 -8.58 21.95
N LEU A 267 -13.71 -7.51 21.44
CA LEU A 267 -14.13 -6.11 21.67
C LEU A 267 -14.92 -5.52 20.49
N ILE A 268 -15.04 -6.26 19.39
CA ILE A 268 -15.65 -5.80 18.13
C ILE A 268 -17.16 -5.60 18.18
N ASN A 269 -17.82 -5.99 19.26
CA ASN A 269 -19.22 -5.71 19.55
C ASN A 269 -19.41 -4.52 20.52
N GLY A 270 -18.33 -3.82 20.85
CA GLY A 270 -18.37 -2.65 21.73
C GLY A 270 -19.05 -1.43 21.07
N PRO A 271 -19.51 -0.44 21.88
CA PRO A 271 -20.29 0.71 21.38
C PRO A 271 -19.62 1.48 20.24
N GLY A 272 -18.29 1.62 20.24
CA GLY A 272 -17.57 2.30 19.16
C GLY A 272 -17.63 1.56 17.83
N PHE A 273 -17.51 0.23 17.86
CA PHE A 273 -17.67 -0.58 16.64
C PHE A 273 -19.11 -0.58 16.11
N VAL A 274 -20.10 -0.62 17.03
CA VAL A 274 -21.51 -0.54 16.67
C VAL A 274 -21.83 0.81 16.03
N GLU A 275 -21.30 1.91 16.56
CA GLU A 275 -21.45 3.25 15.95
C GLU A 275 -20.84 3.30 14.55
N ALA A 276 -19.60 2.82 14.39
CA ALA A 276 -18.93 2.76 13.11
C ALA A 276 -19.70 1.96 12.07
N LEU A 277 -20.27 0.81 12.47
CA LEU A 277 -21.08 -0.01 11.60
C LEU A 277 -22.40 0.69 11.22
N THR A 278 -23.02 1.38 12.16
CA THR A 278 -24.23 2.17 11.92
C THR A 278 -23.97 3.26 10.87
N ASP A 279 -22.90 4.01 11.04
CA ASP A 279 -22.43 5.00 10.08
C ASP A 279 -22.17 4.40 8.70
N TRP A 280 -21.53 3.24 8.66
CA TRP A 280 -21.19 2.60 7.39
C TRP A 280 -22.43 2.06 6.67
N VAL A 281 -23.38 1.50 7.41
CA VAL A 281 -24.68 1.10 6.83
C VAL A 281 -25.42 2.32 6.28
N GLU A 282 -25.37 3.47 6.93
CA GLU A 282 -25.94 4.72 6.40
C GLU A 282 -25.27 5.15 5.09
N ALA A 283 -23.92 5.05 5.01
CA ALA A 283 -23.15 5.41 3.82
C ALA A 283 -23.53 4.57 2.58
N THR A 284 -24.05 3.35 2.76
CA THR A 284 -24.51 2.51 1.63
C THR A 284 -25.62 3.15 0.78
N LYS A 285 -26.27 4.18 1.28
CA LYS A 285 -27.31 4.93 0.55
C LYS A 285 -26.75 5.86 -0.53
N TYR A 286 -25.46 6.15 -0.46
CA TYR A 286 -24.81 7.19 -1.27
C TYR A 286 -23.77 6.63 -2.23
N VAL A 287 -23.79 5.31 -2.44
CA VAL A 287 -22.93 4.61 -3.42
C VAL A 287 -23.67 4.40 -4.74
N PRO A 288 -22.96 4.18 -5.85
CA PRO A 288 -23.59 3.82 -7.12
C PRO A 288 -24.48 2.59 -7.03
N PRO A 289 -25.44 2.40 -7.97
CA PRO A 289 -26.24 1.19 -8.04
C PRO A 289 -25.36 -0.07 -8.04
N GLY A 290 -25.61 -0.97 -7.08
CA GLY A 290 -24.78 -2.17 -6.89
C GLY A 290 -23.51 -1.95 -6.06
N GLY A 291 -23.22 -0.74 -5.61
CA GLY A 291 -22.00 -0.38 -4.88
C GLY A 291 -21.75 -1.17 -3.59
N ILE A 292 -22.80 -1.70 -2.97
CA ILE A 292 -22.67 -2.61 -1.82
C ILE A 292 -21.89 -3.90 -2.17
N ASN A 293 -21.76 -4.23 -3.45
CA ASN A 293 -21.01 -5.39 -3.94
C ASN A 293 -19.66 -4.99 -4.55
N PHE A 294 -19.22 -3.74 -4.39
CA PHE A 294 -17.94 -3.30 -4.91
C PHE A 294 -16.79 -3.95 -4.14
N GLY A 295 -15.95 -4.69 -4.86
CA GLY A 295 -14.60 -5.04 -4.44
C GLY A 295 -13.64 -3.89 -4.76
N LEU A 296 -12.34 -4.09 -4.50
CA LEU A 296 -11.32 -3.06 -4.72
C LEU A 296 -11.28 -2.56 -6.18
N GLY A 297 -11.31 -3.47 -7.15
CA GLY A 297 -11.29 -3.10 -8.56
C GLY A 297 -12.53 -2.29 -9.00
N ASP A 298 -13.70 -2.60 -8.46
CA ASP A 298 -14.93 -1.85 -8.76
C ASP A 298 -14.89 -0.44 -8.17
N GLU A 299 -14.36 -0.30 -6.94
CA GLU A 299 -14.18 0.97 -6.28
C GLU A 299 -13.20 1.87 -7.06
N ILE A 300 -12.03 1.32 -7.44
CA ILE A 300 -11.01 2.01 -8.25
C ILE A 300 -11.61 2.51 -9.57
N ASN A 301 -12.32 1.65 -10.29
CA ASN A 301 -12.92 2.00 -11.57
C ASN A 301 -14.04 3.04 -11.43
N SER A 302 -14.87 2.95 -10.40
CA SER A 302 -15.95 3.90 -10.15
C SER A 302 -15.42 5.30 -9.85
N PHE A 303 -14.44 5.42 -8.95
CA PHE A 303 -13.82 6.72 -8.65
C PHE A 303 -12.98 7.22 -9.82
N GLY A 304 -12.10 6.39 -10.39
CA GLY A 304 -11.23 6.75 -11.52
C GLY A 304 -11.99 7.09 -12.80
N GLY A 305 -13.20 6.55 -12.95
CA GLY A 305 -14.16 6.88 -14.00
C GLY A 305 -15.00 8.15 -13.77
N GLY A 306 -14.84 8.82 -12.61
CA GLY A 306 -15.52 10.08 -12.32
C GLY A 306 -16.87 9.96 -11.63
N GLN A 307 -17.36 8.74 -11.39
CA GLN A 307 -18.74 8.50 -10.91
C GLN A 307 -19.01 8.94 -9.47
N THR A 308 -17.99 9.24 -8.67
CA THR A 308 -18.21 9.53 -7.25
C THR A 308 -17.39 10.71 -6.74
N LEU A 309 -17.96 11.44 -5.77
CA LEU A 309 -17.29 12.55 -5.10
C LEU A 309 -16.12 12.07 -4.27
N PHE A 310 -16.31 10.99 -3.52
CA PHE A 310 -15.34 10.40 -2.62
C PHE A 310 -15.02 8.95 -3.00
N SER A 311 -13.83 8.55 -2.65
CA SER A 311 -13.41 7.17 -2.58
C SER A 311 -12.62 6.95 -1.29
N PHE A 312 -12.78 5.78 -0.69
CA PHE A 312 -12.11 5.43 0.54
C PHE A 312 -11.53 4.03 0.39
N SER A 313 -10.25 3.96 0.10
CA SER A 313 -9.48 2.72 0.04
C SER A 313 -7.97 3.02 0.05
N TRP A 314 -7.18 2.09 -0.45
CA TRP A 314 -5.72 2.21 -0.56
C TRP A 314 -5.30 3.28 -1.56
N ASP A 315 -4.04 3.69 -1.47
CA ASP A 315 -3.44 4.74 -2.29
C ASP A 315 -3.27 4.34 -3.77
N ASP A 316 -3.12 3.07 -4.08
CA ASP A 316 -3.09 2.53 -5.44
C ASP A 316 -4.33 2.86 -6.29
N ALA A 317 -5.46 3.14 -5.66
CA ALA A 317 -6.66 3.61 -6.36
C ALA A 317 -6.48 4.99 -7.06
N PHE A 318 -5.43 5.75 -6.74
CA PHE A 318 -5.09 6.97 -7.49
C PHE A 318 -4.58 6.68 -8.90
N VAL A 319 -3.94 5.53 -9.13
CA VAL A 319 -3.34 5.18 -10.42
C VAL A 319 -4.36 5.32 -11.53
N LYS A 320 -5.57 4.73 -11.38
CA LYS A 320 -6.63 4.84 -12.38
C LYS A 320 -7.11 6.27 -12.61
N ALA A 321 -7.20 7.09 -11.57
CA ALA A 321 -7.58 8.50 -11.67
C ALA A 321 -6.51 9.37 -12.36
N MET A 322 -5.28 8.90 -12.47
CA MET A 322 -4.16 9.61 -13.10
C MET A 322 -3.84 9.11 -14.50
N GLU A 323 -4.48 8.05 -15.00
CA GLU A 323 -4.32 7.57 -16.36
C GLU A 323 -4.72 8.62 -17.40
N ASP A 324 -4.14 8.54 -18.60
CA ASP A 324 -4.37 9.53 -19.65
C ASP A 324 -5.83 9.59 -20.14
N ASP A 325 -6.55 8.48 -20.06
CA ASP A 325 -7.95 8.36 -20.44
C ASP A 325 -8.95 8.64 -19.31
N SER A 326 -8.47 8.90 -18.09
CA SER A 326 -9.34 9.22 -16.96
C SER A 326 -9.98 10.61 -17.12
N PRO A 327 -11.32 10.74 -17.02
CA PRO A 327 -12.02 12.02 -17.10
C PRO A 327 -11.71 12.94 -15.92
N ILE A 328 -11.14 12.39 -14.85
CA ILE A 328 -10.82 13.12 -13.62
C ILE A 328 -9.31 13.32 -13.41
N LYS A 329 -8.48 13.05 -14.41
CA LYS A 329 -7.05 13.30 -14.35
C LYS A 329 -6.78 14.75 -13.93
N ASN A 330 -5.90 14.92 -12.93
CA ASN A 330 -5.58 16.21 -12.29
C ASN A 330 -6.73 16.92 -11.53
N LYS A 331 -7.88 16.27 -11.37
CA LYS A 331 -9.05 16.82 -10.66
C LYS A 331 -9.24 16.20 -9.27
N VAL A 332 -8.32 15.35 -8.84
CA VAL A 332 -8.41 14.60 -7.58
C VAL A 332 -7.47 15.14 -6.51
N GLY A 333 -7.81 14.87 -5.27
CA GLY A 333 -6.98 15.16 -4.11
C GLY A 333 -7.03 14.02 -3.11
N ALA A 334 -6.04 13.97 -2.20
CA ALA A 334 -5.96 13.04 -1.09
C ALA A 334 -5.99 13.78 0.24
N ALA A 335 -6.61 13.15 1.24
CA ALA A 335 -6.64 13.66 2.61
C ALA A 335 -6.56 12.48 3.61
N PRO A 336 -6.17 12.74 4.86
CA PRO A 336 -6.33 11.76 5.92
C PRO A 336 -7.79 11.30 6.03
N LEU A 337 -8.00 10.06 6.48
CA LEU A 337 -9.35 9.56 6.73
C LEU A 337 -10.10 10.45 7.72
N PRO A 338 -11.42 10.60 7.56
CA PRO A 338 -12.23 11.31 8.53
C PRO A 338 -12.14 10.71 9.93
N GLY A 339 -12.19 11.56 10.95
CA GLY A 339 -12.27 11.17 12.34
C GLY A 339 -13.72 11.11 12.86
N ALA A 340 -13.85 11.09 14.18
CA ALA A 340 -15.12 11.19 14.89
C ALA A 340 -15.05 12.31 15.95
N THR A 341 -16.21 12.89 16.30
CA THR A 341 -16.29 13.93 17.35
C THR A 341 -16.39 13.35 18.75
N ARG A 342 -16.50 12.04 18.86
CA ARG A 342 -16.51 11.31 20.12
C ARG A 342 -15.85 9.94 19.97
N VAL A 343 -15.24 9.46 21.03
CA VAL A 343 -14.58 8.15 21.05
C VAL A 343 -15.02 7.37 22.28
N TRP A 344 -15.21 6.08 22.11
CA TRP A 344 -15.58 5.20 23.22
C TRP A 344 -14.38 4.94 24.14
N ASN A 345 -14.56 5.19 25.42
CA ASN A 345 -13.60 4.78 26.46
C ASN A 345 -14.13 3.52 27.15
N ARG A 346 -13.50 2.38 26.90
CA ARG A 346 -13.93 1.09 27.46
C ARG A 346 -13.62 0.97 28.96
N ASP A 347 -12.59 1.67 29.45
CA ASP A 347 -12.19 1.60 30.87
C ASP A 347 -13.20 2.32 31.75
N SER A 348 -13.75 3.45 31.30
CA SER A 348 -14.80 4.20 32.00
C SER A 348 -16.21 3.75 31.60
N GLY A 349 -16.37 3.00 30.51
CA GLY A 349 -17.68 2.62 29.99
C GLY A 349 -18.50 3.81 29.45
N ALA A 350 -17.85 4.85 28.92
CA ALA A 350 -18.51 6.09 28.51
C ALA A 350 -17.95 6.64 27.20
N TRP A 351 -18.78 7.43 26.49
CA TRP A 351 -18.35 8.24 25.36
C TRP A 351 -17.64 9.50 25.83
N GLU A 352 -16.46 9.75 25.30
CA GLU A 352 -15.72 10.99 25.48
C GLU A 352 -15.92 11.91 24.28
N GLN A 353 -16.33 13.16 24.56
CA GLN A 353 -16.63 14.15 23.55
C GLN A 353 -15.33 14.86 23.13
N GLU A 354 -14.58 14.23 22.29
CA GLU A 354 -13.36 14.79 21.71
C GLU A 354 -13.15 14.29 20.29
N TYR A 355 -12.49 15.08 19.48
CA TYR A 355 -12.11 14.68 18.13
C TYR A 355 -11.06 13.60 18.19
N ASN A 356 -11.35 12.47 17.54
CA ASN A 356 -10.45 11.36 17.38
C ASN A 356 -10.30 10.99 15.91
N GLN A 357 -9.13 11.23 15.36
CA GLN A 357 -8.78 10.84 14.01
C GLN A 357 -8.00 9.53 14.06
N ALA A 358 -8.46 8.56 13.33
CA ALA A 358 -7.76 7.29 13.23
C ALA A 358 -6.41 7.47 12.54
N PRO A 359 -5.30 7.05 13.13
CA PRO A 359 -4.20 6.61 12.33
C PRO A 359 -4.65 5.36 11.57
N TYR A 360 -4.19 5.24 10.36
CA TYR A 360 -4.45 4.15 9.49
C TYR A 360 -4.07 2.77 10.08
N ILE A 361 -4.68 1.71 9.56
CA ILE A 361 -4.28 0.33 9.89
C ILE A 361 -2.98 0.02 9.15
N VAL A 362 -1.96 -0.46 9.88
CA VAL A 362 -0.71 -0.95 9.30
C VAL A 362 -1.01 -2.23 8.51
N TRP A 363 -0.86 -2.14 7.21
CA TRP A 363 -1.02 -3.22 6.26
C TRP A 363 0.09 -3.11 5.21
N GLY A 364 0.21 -4.01 4.31
CA GLY A 364 1.10 -3.97 3.17
C GLY A 364 1.35 -5.35 2.62
N TRP A 365 1.76 -5.37 1.37
CA TRP A 365 2.19 -6.58 0.72
C TRP A 365 3.51 -7.05 1.28
N THR A 366 3.63 -8.33 1.42
CA THR A 366 4.83 -8.99 1.89
C THR A 366 5.22 -10.11 0.95
N ALA A 367 6.49 -10.44 0.91
CA ALA A 367 6.99 -11.61 0.23
C ALA A 367 7.77 -12.49 1.20
N ALA A 368 7.67 -13.79 1.03
CA ALA A 368 8.36 -14.73 1.89
C ALA A 368 8.96 -15.89 1.09
N VAL A 369 10.10 -16.39 1.56
CA VAL A 369 10.78 -17.52 0.94
C VAL A 369 10.31 -18.83 1.60
N ALA A 370 9.87 -19.77 0.79
CA ALA A 370 9.43 -21.08 1.28
C ALA A 370 10.61 -21.86 1.89
N LYS A 371 10.42 -22.38 3.10
CA LYS A 371 11.45 -23.13 3.85
C LYS A 371 11.99 -24.34 3.09
N LYS A 372 11.16 -24.96 2.25
CA LYS A 372 11.53 -26.11 1.42
C LYS A 372 12.02 -25.74 0.02
N SER A 373 12.10 -24.46 -0.31
CA SER A 373 12.80 -24.01 -1.51
C SER A 373 14.24 -24.54 -1.50
N LYS A 374 14.75 -24.86 -2.65
CA LYS A 374 16.17 -25.21 -2.83
C LYS A 374 17.03 -24.03 -3.24
N ASN A 375 16.40 -22.87 -3.44
CA ASN A 375 16.98 -21.67 -4.05
C ASN A 375 16.96 -20.49 -3.08
N HIS A 376 17.18 -20.69 -1.78
CA HIS A 376 17.05 -19.66 -0.75
C HIS A 376 17.90 -18.41 -1.07
N ASP A 377 19.17 -18.58 -1.43
CA ASP A 377 20.06 -17.45 -1.73
C ASP A 377 19.56 -16.66 -2.93
N MET A 378 19.17 -17.33 -4.01
CA MET A 378 18.62 -16.70 -5.21
C MET A 378 17.28 -15.99 -4.91
N ALA A 379 16.43 -16.61 -4.08
CA ALA A 379 15.14 -16.03 -3.71
C ALA A 379 15.31 -14.73 -2.89
N PHE A 380 16.22 -14.72 -1.92
CA PHE A 380 16.50 -13.51 -1.16
C PHE A 380 17.26 -12.45 -1.96
N ASP A 381 18.15 -12.85 -2.87
CA ASP A 381 18.80 -11.92 -3.78
C ASP A 381 17.76 -11.27 -4.73
N TYR A 382 16.75 -12.03 -5.19
CA TYR A 382 15.64 -11.46 -5.96
C TYR A 382 14.83 -10.45 -5.15
N LEU A 383 14.44 -10.77 -3.91
CA LEU A 383 13.70 -9.85 -3.05
C LEU A 383 14.50 -8.58 -2.72
N CYS A 384 15.81 -8.74 -2.51
CA CYS A 384 16.72 -7.63 -2.33
C CYS A 384 16.77 -6.74 -3.59
N PHE A 385 16.89 -7.36 -4.78
CA PHE A 385 16.88 -6.66 -6.06
C PHE A 385 15.54 -5.96 -6.34
N PHE A 386 14.41 -6.63 -6.05
CA PHE A 386 13.07 -6.04 -6.17
C PHE A 386 12.95 -4.75 -5.37
N ALA A 387 13.45 -4.73 -4.15
CA ALA A 387 13.33 -3.62 -3.21
C ALA A 387 14.46 -2.56 -3.34
N ASN A 388 15.28 -2.58 -4.38
CA ASN A 388 16.31 -1.56 -4.54
C ASN A 388 15.70 -0.21 -4.95
N ASP A 389 16.41 0.89 -4.63
CA ASP A 389 15.91 2.25 -4.84
C ASP A 389 15.59 2.55 -6.31
N ALA A 390 16.37 2.01 -7.26
CA ALA A 390 16.14 2.25 -8.69
C ALA A 390 14.83 1.60 -9.17
N ASN A 391 14.56 0.38 -8.72
CA ASN A 391 13.31 -0.32 -9.02
C ASN A 391 12.13 0.37 -8.35
N HIS A 392 12.27 0.69 -7.06
CA HIS A 392 11.23 1.41 -6.33
C HIS A 392 10.87 2.76 -6.98
N GLN A 393 11.87 3.55 -7.39
CA GLN A 393 11.62 4.81 -8.11
C GLN A 393 10.95 4.60 -9.47
N ALA A 394 11.25 3.50 -10.17
CA ALA A 394 10.61 3.16 -11.44
C ALA A 394 9.14 2.74 -11.25
N ASP A 395 8.83 2.04 -10.16
CA ASP A 395 7.48 1.53 -9.86
C ASP A 395 6.51 2.64 -9.45
N ILE A 396 7.00 3.70 -8.80
CA ILE A 396 6.15 4.84 -8.39
C ILE A 396 6.01 5.94 -9.47
N GLY A 397 6.67 5.82 -10.61
CA GLY A 397 6.52 6.67 -11.81
C GLY A 397 7.19 8.00 -11.72
#